data_c8a9d0e232dc6e7f389a9f808a87c655
#
_entry.id   c8a9d0e232dc6e7f389a9f808a87c655
#
_cell.length_a   1.000
_cell.length_b   1.000
_cell.length_c   1.000
_cell.angle_alpha   90.00
_cell.angle_beta   90.00
_cell.angle_gamma   90.00
#
_symmetry.space_group_name_H-M   'P 1'
#
loop_
_entity.id
_entity.type
_entity.pdbx_description
1 polymer ?
#
loop_
_entity_poly.entity_id
_entity_poly.type
_entity_poly.pdbx_seq_one_letter_code
_entity_poly.pdbx_strand_id
1 'polypeptide(L)'
;MQKSGVTLSLLWVEYCERCCQNGELPYKSTQFNKYYADYVHKTKATMHLEHKPSENLQVDWAGQTAGITDTDTGERLPAYLFVAVLPYSGYAYTEAFLNMKQEAWITAHVHAYNYFGGVTRILTPDNLKTGVIKNTRTETVLNKAYQEMAEHYGTAIIPTRPRTPKDKAFVEGSIGVVSTWILAALRNRQFLSLDELNRAIWEKLPDFNHKPFQKKDGSRASDFEEEKLFLLPLPPNPFELAEWKTATVQYNYHISVDRMNYSVPYEYIKQKVDVRLTGSAVEIYFCGTRVASHLWLYGRPNQYSTLEEHMSPEHTAYLQWNSERFLRWVSSIGENTAAVVRVFLTAHKVEQQGYKSCMALLKLSDHYSVVRLEDACRKALTFTPSPSLKSVQAILKSEQDLLQTEDVDPEPVPQKAHRFTRGAEYYRRGKK
;
A
#
# COMPACT_ATOMS: atom_id res chain seq x y z
N MET A 1 -34.58 37.65 -10.77
CA MET A 1 -33.50 37.02 -11.55
C MET A 1 -33.33 35.49 -11.21
N GLN A 2 -34.39 34.76 -11.02
CA GLN A 2 -34.28 33.30 -10.76
C GLN A 2 -34.23 32.41 -12.03
N LYS A 3 -34.51 33.03 -13.19
CA LYS A 3 -34.48 32.31 -14.47
C LYS A 3 -33.16 32.61 -15.22
N SER A 4 -32.56 31.60 -15.79
CA SER A 4 -31.35 31.73 -16.60
C SER A 4 -31.56 32.68 -17.79
N GLY A 5 -30.61 33.58 -18.03
CA GLY A 5 -30.68 34.53 -19.13
C GLY A 5 -31.37 35.87 -18.82
N VAL A 6 -31.97 36.04 -17.64
CA VAL A 6 -32.60 37.33 -17.26
C VAL A 6 -31.53 38.32 -16.79
N THR A 7 -31.38 39.42 -17.53
CA THR A 7 -30.47 40.54 -17.22
C THR A 7 -31.21 41.72 -16.65
N LEU A 8 -30.51 42.62 -15.91
CA LEU A 8 -31.09 43.87 -15.42
C LEU A 8 -31.59 44.77 -16.56
N SER A 9 -30.91 44.73 -17.69
CA SER A 9 -31.34 45.47 -18.90
C SER A 9 -32.67 44.95 -19.43
N LEU A 10 -32.87 43.61 -19.48
CA LEU A 10 -34.12 43.01 -19.88
C LEU A 10 -35.26 43.39 -18.93
N LEU A 11 -35.01 43.30 -17.63
CA LEU A 11 -36.01 43.68 -16.60
C LEU A 11 -36.38 45.18 -16.67
N TRP A 12 -35.43 46.03 -17.03
CA TRP A 12 -35.70 47.43 -17.24
C TRP A 12 -36.54 47.69 -18.52
N VAL A 13 -36.27 46.98 -19.60
CA VAL A 13 -37.09 47.09 -20.83
C VAL A 13 -38.54 46.63 -20.54
N GLU A 14 -38.71 45.47 -19.93
CA GLU A 14 -40.05 44.95 -19.50
C GLU A 14 -40.79 45.92 -18.58
N TYR A 15 -40.04 46.59 -17.66
CA TYR A 15 -40.58 47.63 -16.81
C TYR A 15 -41.02 48.85 -17.60
N CYS A 16 -40.24 49.33 -18.58
CA CYS A 16 -40.62 50.45 -19.42
C CYS A 16 -41.86 50.12 -20.29
N GLU A 17 -41.96 48.94 -20.84
CA GLU A 17 -43.13 48.47 -21.62
C GLU A 17 -44.39 48.48 -20.74
N ARG A 18 -44.30 47.99 -19.49
CA ARG A 18 -45.43 48.01 -18.57
C ARG A 18 -45.86 49.44 -18.18
N CYS A 19 -44.92 50.31 -17.90
CA CYS A 19 -45.23 51.73 -17.60
C CYS A 19 -45.91 52.40 -18.79
N CYS A 20 -45.43 52.16 -20.04
CA CYS A 20 -46.07 52.68 -21.25
C CYS A 20 -47.51 52.19 -21.41
N GLN A 21 -47.77 50.91 -21.11
CA GLN A 21 -49.11 50.34 -21.16
C GLN A 21 -50.08 50.97 -20.11
N ASN A 22 -49.53 51.33 -18.93
CA ASN A 22 -50.29 51.97 -17.85
C ASN A 22 -50.38 53.48 -18.00
N GLY A 23 -49.71 54.10 -18.97
CA GLY A 23 -49.67 55.59 -19.11
C GLY A 23 -48.76 56.25 -18.09
N GLU A 24 -47.82 55.53 -17.47
CA GLU A 24 -46.87 56.00 -16.49
C GLU A 24 -45.51 56.37 -17.10
N LEU A 25 -44.78 57.35 -16.54
CA LEU A 25 -43.42 57.62 -16.95
C LEU A 25 -42.40 56.71 -16.32
N PRO A 26 -41.66 55.89 -17.12
CA PRO A 26 -40.68 54.96 -16.55
C PRO A 26 -39.45 55.68 -16.00
N TYR A 27 -38.84 55.14 -14.92
CA TYR A 27 -37.53 55.57 -14.46
C TYR A 27 -36.44 55.27 -15.48
N LYS A 28 -35.45 56.16 -15.56
CA LYS A 28 -34.25 55.90 -16.35
C LYS A 28 -33.50 54.65 -15.81
N SER A 29 -32.78 53.99 -16.66
CA SER A 29 -32.05 52.73 -16.37
C SER A 29 -31.19 52.83 -15.10
N THR A 30 -30.48 53.95 -14.89
CA THR A 30 -29.67 54.20 -13.69
C THR A 30 -30.49 54.21 -12.40
N GLN A 31 -31.66 54.83 -12.41
CA GLN A 31 -32.54 54.92 -11.27
C GLN A 31 -33.25 53.59 -10.96
N PHE A 32 -33.69 52.92 -12.00
CA PHE A 32 -34.22 51.58 -11.92
C PHE A 32 -33.19 50.60 -11.28
N ASN A 33 -31.96 50.63 -11.76
CA ASN A 33 -30.88 49.77 -11.21
C ASN A 33 -30.59 50.10 -9.74
N LYS A 34 -30.64 51.38 -9.35
CA LYS A 34 -30.50 51.81 -7.94
C LYS A 34 -31.63 51.26 -7.07
N TYR A 35 -32.87 51.44 -7.46
CA TYR A 35 -34.02 50.91 -6.70
C TYR A 35 -34.03 49.36 -6.67
N TYR A 36 -33.61 48.73 -7.75
CA TYR A 36 -33.45 47.26 -7.78
C TYR A 36 -32.34 46.81 -6.81
N ALA A 37 -31.22 47.51 -6.76
CA ALA A 37 -30.14 47.23 -5.80
C ALA A 37 -30.63 47.43 -4.34
N ASP A 38 -31.34 48.51 -4.06
CA ASP A 38 -31.90 48.78 -2.73
C ASP A 38 -32.93 47.73 -2.33
N TYR A 39 -33.78 47.28 -3.27
CA TYR A 39 -34.72 46.18 -3.04
C TYR A 39 -34.00 44.85 -2.76
N VAL A 40 -32.98 44.54 -3.54
CA VAL A 40 -32.16 43.35 -3.34
C VAL A 40 -31.45 43.41 -1.98
N HIS A 41 -30.90 44.54 -1.58
CA HIS A 41 -30.29 44.71 -0.27
C HIS A 41 -31.29 44.49 0.90
N LYS A 42 -32.53 44.95 0.75
CA LYS A 42 -33.58 44.77 1.77
C LYS A 42 -34.14 43.35 1.81
N THR A 43 -34.20 42.66 0.68
CA THR A 43 -34.81 41.32 0.55
C THR A 43 -33.83 40.16 0.65
N LYS A 44 -32.52 40.41 0.47
CA LYS A 44 -31.48 39.39 0.67
C LYS A 44 -31.04 39.35 2.13
N ALA A 45 -31.95 38.96 3.01
CA ALA A 45 -31.55 38.60 4.37
C ALA A 45 -30.62 37.39 4.32
N THR A 46 -29.41 37.52 4.86
CA THR A 46 -28.48 36.41 5.09
C THR A 46 -28.62 35.96 6.53
N MET A 47 -28.89 34.67 6.74
CA MET A 47 -28.94 34.12 8.08
C MET A 47 -27.49 33.97 8.60
N HIS A 48 -27.25 34.42 9.84
CA HIS A 48 -25.99 34.12 10.52
C HIS A 48 -26.00 32.65 10.92
N LEU A 49 -25.00 31.92 10.48
CA LEU A 49 -24.81 30.51 10.85
C LEU A 49 -23.81 30.48 12.01
N GLU A 50 -24.24 29.99 13.15
CA GLU A 50 -23.33 29.68 14.25
C GLU A 50 -22.72 28.30 14.00
N HIS A 51 -21.38 28.25 14.04
CA HIS A 51 -20.62 27.03 13.93
C HIS A 51 -20.22 26.56 15.32
N LYS A 52 -20.38 25.27 15.59
CA LYS A 52 -19.87 24.68 16.83
C LYS A 52 -18.40 24.27 16.65
N PRO A 53 -17.60 24.36 17.73
CA PRO A 53 -16.20 24.00 17.66
C PRO A 53 -16.03 22.55 17.26
N SER A 54 -15.13 22.29 16.31
CA SER A 54 -14.72 20.97 15.80
C SER A 54 -15.86 20.09 15.24
N GLU A 55 -17.03 20.68 14.99
CA GLU A 55 -18.14 19.94 14.38
C GLU A 55 -17.88 19.63 12.91
N ASN A 56 -17.34 20.60 12.16
CA ASN A 56 -17.25 20.53 10.72
C ASN A 56 -15.85 20.94 10.21
N LEU A 57 -15.35 20.21 9.21
CA LEU A 57 -14.22 20.60 8.37
C LEU A 57 -14.71 20.82 6.94
N GLN A 58 -14.48 22.00 6.40
CA GLN A 58 -14.80 22.32 5.01
C GLN A 58 -13.57 22.19 4.14
N VAL A 59 -13.69 21.50 3.02
CA VAL A 59 -12.59 21.21 2.11
C VAL A 59 -12.97 21.43 0.66
N ASP A 60 -12.05 21.99 -0.10
CA ASP A 60 -12.22 22.17 -1.54
C ASP A 60 -10.85 22.38 -2.23
N TRP A 61 -10.84 22.24 -3.54
CA TRP A 61 -9.74 22.71 -4.38
C TRP A 61 -9.95 24.20 -4.68
N ALA A 62 -8.89 25.00 -4.48
CA ALA A 62 -8.95 26.40 -4.86
C ALA A 62 -9.14 26.56 -6.36
N GLY A 63 -9.96 27.55 -6.77
CA GLY A 63 -10.18 27.83 -8.18
C GLY A 63 -8.95 28.40 -8.92
N GLN A 64 -7.98 28.95 -8.18
CA GLN A 64 -6.71 29.46 -8.69
C GLN A 64 -5.59 28.43 -8.47
N THR A 65 -4.67 28.33 -9.43
CA THR A 65 -3.51 27.43 -9.35
C THR A 65 -2.23 28.20 -9.12
N ALA A 66 -1.29 27.61 -8.41
CA ALA A 66 0.11 28.03 -8.40
C ALA A 66 0.83 27.51 -9.64
N GLY A 67 2.10 27.88 -9.85
CA GLY A 67 2.92 27.39 -10.97
C GLY A 67 4.26 26.87 -10.48
N ILE A 68 4.68 25.75 -11.04
CA ILE A 68 5.99 25.16 -10.87
C ILE A 68 6.67 25.18 -12.22
N THR A 69 7.91 25.63 -12.30
CA THR A 69 8.70 25.63 -13.53
C THR A 69 9.50 24.33 -13.62
N ASP A 70 9.23 23.54 -14.64
CA ASP A 70 10.01 22.35 -14.94
C ASP A 70 11.45 22.76 -15.35
N THR A 71 12.44 22.19 -14.69
CA THR A 71 13.85 22.55 -14.91
C THR A 71 14.39 22.08 -16.26
N ASP A 72 13.81 21.03 -16.82
CA ASP A 72 14.29 20.41 -18.06
C ASP A 72 13.66 21.06 -19.30
N THR A 73 12.38 21.37 -19.23
CA THR A 73 11.61 21.92 -20.36
C THR A 73 11.39 23.43 -20.27
N GLY A 74 11.51 24.02 -19.08
CA GLY A 74 11.15 25.42 -18.82
C GLY A 74 9.64 25.68 -18.82
N GLU A 75 8.81 24.66 -18.98
CA GLU A 75 7.36 24.79 -18.98
C GLU A 75 6.82 25.06 -17.56
N ARG A 76 5.74 25.84 -17.50
CA ARG A 76 5.05 26.12 -16.25
C ARG A 76 3.93 25.10 -16.03
N LEU A 77 4.13 24.18 -15.10
CA LEU A 77 3.17 23.18 -14.68
C LEU A 77 2.20 23.77 -13.64
N PRO A 78 0.88 23.57 -13.77
CA PRO A 78 -0.09 24.01 -12.78
C PRO A 78 0.00 23.16 -11.52
N ALA A 79 0.02 23.81 -10.34
CA ALA A 79 -0.13 23.16 -9.05
C ALA A 79 -1.48 23.58 -8.44
N TYR A 80 -2.29 22.60 -8.07
CA TYR A 80 -3.64 22.76 -7.52
C TYR A 80 -3.55 22.86 -6.02
N LEU A 81 -4.20 23.88 -5.43
CA LEU A 81 -4.20 24.06 -3.99
C LEU A 81 -5.41 23.38 -3.36
N PHE A 82 -5.15 22.45 -2.48
CA PHE A 82 -6.14 21.93 -1.53
C PHE A 82 -6.24 22.88 -0.35
N VAL A 83 -7.45 23.21 0.08
CA VAL A 83 -7.72 24.07 1.23
C VAL A 83 -8.72 23.37 2.15
N ALA A 84 -8.37 23.32 3.43
CA ALA A 84 -9.23 22.84 4.50
C ALA A 84 -9.40 23.94 5.55
N VAL A 85 -10.62 24.22 5.96
CA VAL A 85 -10.94 25.29 6.92
C VAL A 85 -11.90 24.77 7.99
N LEU A 86 -11.60 25.06 9.24
CA LEU A 86 -12.49 24.87 10.39
C LEU A 86 -13.42 26.07 10.49
N PRO A 87 -14.76 25.94 10.30
CA PRO A 87 -15.66 27.11 10.22
C PRO A 87 -15.80 27.90 11.51
N TYR A 88 -15.58 27.28 12.66
CA TYR A 88 -15.67 27.97 13.96
C TYR A 88 -14.54 28.99 14.14
N SER A 89 -13.30 28.59 14.06
CA SER A 89 -12.13 29.45 14.22
C SER A 89 -11.72 30.17 12.93
N GLY A 90 -12.08 29.63 11.77
CA GLY A 90 -11.54 30.00 10.48
C GLY A 90 -10.11 29.56 10.28
N TYR A 91 -9.57 28.66 11.15
CA TYR A 91 -8.22 28.12 11.06
C TYR A 91 -8.09 27.24 9.82
N ALA A 92 -7.05 27.49 9.06
CA ALA A 92 -6.93 26.92 7.73
C ALA A 92 -5.64 26.12 7.55
N TYR A 93 -5.75 25.09 6.71
CA TYR A 93 -4.65 24.32 6.14
C TYR A 93 -4.70 24.41 4.61
N THR A 94 -3.55 24.47 3.97
CA THR A 94 -3.45 24.42 2.51
C THR A 94 -2.16 23.74 2.06
N GLU A 95 -2.26 23.00 0.97
CA GLU A 95 -1.17 22.24 0.35
C GLU A 95 -1.38 22.17 -1.16
N ALA A 96 -0.29 22.20 -1.92
CA ALA A 96 -0.31 22.11 -3.38
C ALA A 96 -0.06 20.68 -3.86
N PHE A 97 -0.72 20.32 -4.96
CA PHE A 97 -0.61 19.01 -5.63
C PHE A 97 -0.50 19.19 -7.15
N LEU A 98 0.15 18.24 -7.83
CA LEU A 98 0.28 18.27 -9.30
C LEU A 98 -1.01 17.88 -10.04
N ASN A 99 -1.98 17.31 -9.34
CA ASN A 99 -3.26 16.89 -9.92
C ASN A 99 -4.35 16.85 -8.84
N MET A 100 -5.62 16.77 -9.28
CA MET A 100 -6.79 16.63 -8.41
C MET A 100 -7.35 15.21 -8.40
N LYS A 101 -6.51 14.19 -8.61
CA LYS A 101 -6.94 12.79 -8.59
C LYS A 101 -7.28 12.34 -7.17
N GLN A 102 -7.90 11.16 -7.08
CA GLN A 102 -8.34 10.56 -5.82
C GLN A 102 -7.20 10.41 -4.81
N GLU A 103 -6.03 10.01 -5.27
CA GLU A 103 -4.84 9.86 -4.41
C GLU A 103 -4.45 11.18 -3.75
N ALA A 104 -4.32 12.26 -4.56
CA ALA A 104 -4.02 13.60 -4.05
C ALA A 104 -5.11 14.10 -3.08
N TRP A 105 -6.39 13.82 -3.39
CA TRP A 105 -7.52 14.17 -2.53
C TRP A 105 -7.46 13.50 -1.17
N ILE A 106 -7.26 12.19 -1.13
CA ILE A 106 -7.16 11.41 0.12
C ILE A 106 -5.92 11.84 0.92
N THR A 107 -4.76 11.96 0.26
CA THR A 107 -3.50 12.39 0.91
C THR A 107 -3.64 13.76 1.54
N ALA A 108 -4.29 14.70 0.85
CA ALA A 108 -4.55 16.04 1.36
C ALA A 108 -5.37 16.03 2.66
N HIS A 109 -6.38 15.17 2.77
CA HIS A 109 -7.17 15.01 4.00
C HIS A 109 -6.34 14.43 5.15
N VAL A 110 -5.54 13.41 4.87
CA VAL A 110 -4.64 12.81 5.86
C VAL A 110 -3.68 13.85 6.42
N HIS A 111 -3.08 14.66 5.55
CA HIS A 111 -2.18 15.74 5.95
C HIS A 111 -2.89 16.85 6.73
N ALA A 112 -4.12 17.22 6.32
CA ALA A 112 -4.92 18.22 7.03
C ALA A 112 -5.27 17.76 8.45
N TYR A 113 -5.71 16.51 8.65
CA TYR A 113 -5.99 15.98 9.98
C TYR A 113 -4.74 15.94 10.86
N ASN A 114 -3.59 15.55 10.31
CA ASN A 114 -2.32 15.59 11.03
C ASN A 114 -1.93 17.03 11.42
N TYR A 115 -2.15 18.01 10.54
CA TYR A 115 -1.88 19.42 10.81
C TYR A 115 -2.78 19.97 11.92
N PHE A 116 -4.08 19.66 11.90
CA PHE A 116 -5.00 20.06 12.97
C PHE A 116 -4.79 19.29 14.28
N GLY A 117 -4.11 18.16 14.23
CA GLY A 117 -3.88 17.28 15.38
C GLY A 117 -5.13 16.55 15.87
N GLY A 118 -6.15 16.40 15.00
CA GLY A 118 -7.39 15.71 15.30
C GLY A 118 -8.37 15.71 14.13
N VAL A 119 -9.55 15.15 14.35
CA VAL A 119 -10.57 14.92 13.34
C VAL A 119 -11.88 15.60 13.74
N THR A 120 -12.58 16.21 12.79
CA THR A 120 -13.93 16.76 13.01
C THR A 120 -15.00 15.66 12.85
N ARG A 121 -16.15 15.86 13.47
CA ARG A 121 -17.28 14.93 13.36
C ARG A 121 -17.87 14.86 11.95
N ILE A 122 -17.85 16.00 11.25
CA ILE A 122 -18.39 16.16 9.90
C ILE A 122 -17.28 16.66 8.98
N LEU A 123 -17.22 16.08 7.79
CA LEU A 123 -16.38 16.52 6.69
C LEU A 123 -17.29 16.98 5.55
N THR A 124 -17.19 18.25 5.19
CA THR A 124 -18.02 18.85 4.13
C THR A 124 -17.16 19.18 2.91
N PRO A 125 -17.08 18.27 1.94
CA PRO A 125 -16.49 18.55 0.63
C PRO A 125 -17.47 19.30 -0.26
N ASP A 126 -16.95 20.01 -1.28
CA ASP A 126 -17.79 20.39 -2.42
C ASP A 126 -18.12 19.10 -3.24
N ASN A 127 -19.09 19.21 -4.16
CA ASN A 127 -19.55 18.10 -5.01
C ASN A 127 -18.50 17.67 -6.06
N LEU A 128 -17.28 17.40 -5.63
CA LEU A 128 -16.20 16.97 -6.49
C LEU A 128 -16.32 15.48 -6.82
N LYS A 129 -16.25 15.13 -8.11
CA LYS A 129 -16.40 13.73 -8.57
C LYS A 129 -15.37 12.75 -7.98
N THR A 130 -14.23 13.24 -7.53
CA THR A 130 -13.20 12.42 -6.86
C THR A 130 -13.63 11.92 -5.50
N GLY A 131 -14.50 12.67 -4.79
CA GLY A 131 -15.05 12.27 -3.49
C GLY A 131 -16.51 11.80 -3.56
N VAL A 132 -17.32 12.44 -4.41
CA VAL A 132 -18.77 12.24 -4.47
C VAL A 132 -19.19 11.81 -5.87
N ILE A 133 -19.62 10.56 -6.02
CA ILE A 133 -20.08 9.99 -7.31
C ILE A 133 -21.42 10.57 -7.71
N LYS A 134 -22.35 10.66 -6.75
CA LYS A 134 -23.71 11.15 -6.96
C LYS A 134 -24.17 11.90 -5.69
N ASN A 135 -24.66 13.11 -5.88
CA ASN A 135 -25.29 13.87 -4.80
C ASN A 135 -26.62 14.44 -5.29
N THR A 136 -27.71 13.93 -4.77
CA THR A 136 -29.08 14.37 -5.04
C THR A 136 -29.75 14.82 -3.74
N ARG A 137 -30.99 15.30 -3.81
CA ARG A 137 -31.74 15.65 -2.59
C ARG A 137 -32.07 14.46 -1.70
N THR A 138 -32.07 13.25 -2.26
CA THR A 138 -32.53 12.02 -1.60
C THR A 138 -31.41 10.99 -1.41
N GLU A 139 -30.29 11.13 -2.12
CA GLU A 139 -29.25 10.09 -2.13
C GLU A 139 -27.86 10.71 -2.35
N THR A 140 -26.89 10.33 -1.53
CA THR A 140 -25.49 10.65 -1.69
C THR A 140 -24.72 9.35 -1.84
N VAL A 141 -23.97 9.20 -2.96
CA VAL A 141 -23.09 8.07 -3.21
C VAL A 141 -21.67 8.57 -3.21
N LEU A 142 -20.90 8.13 -2.22
CA LEU A 142 -19.50 8.47 -2.05
C LEU A 142 -18.62 7.50 -2.87
N ASN A 143 -17.43 7.97 -3.20
CA ASN A 143 -16.38 7.08 -3.69
C ASN A 143 -15.97 6.11 -2.55
N LYS A 144 -15.81 4.82 -2.85
CA LYS A 144 -15.52 3.78 -1.86
C LYS A 144 -14.28 4.09 -1.00
N ALA A 145 -13.18 4.51 -1.63
CA ALA A 145 -11.96 4.84 -0.88
C ALA A 145 -12.13 6.09 0.00
N TYR A 146 -12.96 7.06 -0.43
CA TYR A 146 -13.25 8.25 0.38
C TYR A 146 -14.13 7.90 1.58
N GLN A 147 -15.06 6.96 1.41
CA GLN A 147 -15.85 6.40 2.49
C GLN A 147 -15.00 5.60 3.47
N GLU A 148 -14.10 4.73 2.98
CA GLU A 148 -13.13 3.98 3.81
C GLU A 148 -12.25 4.93 4.65
N MET A 149 -11.80 6.03 4.05
CA MET A 149 -11.05 7.06 4.78
C MET A 149 -11.90 7.69 5.89
N ALA A 150 -13.15 8.04 5.60
CA ALA A 150 -14.04 8.64 6.61
C ALA A 150 -14.35 7.68 7.77
N GLU A 151 -14.56 6.41 7.46
CA GLU A 151 -14.75 5.33 8.45
C GLU A 151 -13.50 5.15 9.32
N HIS A 152 -12.31 5.17 8.70
CA HIS A 152 -11.03 5.06 9.42
C HIS A 152 -10.82 6.19 10.43
N TYR A 153 -11.19 7.44 10.07
CA TYR A 153 -11.09 8.61 10.93
C TYR A 153 -12.30 8.83 11.82
N GLY A 154 -13.38 8.08 11.66
CA GLY A 154 -14.61 8.22 12.43
C GLY A 154 -15.38 9.52 12.14
N THR A 155 -15.27 10.08 10.92
CA THR A 155 -15.94 11.28 10.45
C THR A 155 -17.06 10.97 9.47
N ALA A 156 -18.13 11.78 9.48
CA ALA A 156 -19.24 11.65 8.54
C ALA A 156 -19.07 12.63 7.37
N ILE A 157 -19.08 12.12 6.13
CA ILE A 157 -19.01 12.97 4.94
C ILE A 157 -20.40 13.49 4.62
N ILE A 158 -20.60 14.80 4.68
CA ILE A 158 -21.83 15.49 4.31
C ILE A 158 -21.50 16.55 3.25
N PRO A 159 -21.65 16.21 1.95
CA PRO A 159 -21.37 17.16 0.87
C PRO A 159 -22.33 18.34 0.89
N THR A 160 -21.88 19.50 0.39
CA THR A 160 -22.75 20.67 0.23
C THR A 160 -23.94 20.34 -0.67
N ARG A 161 -25.13 20.89 -0.32
CA ARG A 161 -26.34 20.65 -1.10
C ARG A 161 -26.20 21.18 -2.52
N PRO A 162 -26.57 20.37 -3.54
CA PRO A 162 -26.48 20.82 -4.92
C PRO A 162 -27.43 22.01 -5.18
N ARG A 163 -26.95 23.01 -5.89
CA ARG A 163 -27.68 24.23 -6.30
C ARG A 163 -28.20 25.13 -5.14
N THR A 164 -27.57 25.07 -3.97
CA THR A 164 -27.87 25.98 -2.85
C THR A 164 -26.71 26.99 -2.66
N PRO A 165 -26.76 28.18 -3.33
CA PRO A 165 -25.67 29.15 -3.28
C PRO A 165 -25.37 29.66 -1.84
N LYS A 166 -26.35 29.58 -0.94
CA LYS A 166 -26.22 30.06 0.44
C LYS A 166 -25.33 29.16 1.29
N ASP A 167 -25.37 27.85 1.08
CA ASP A 167 -24.53 26.87 1.81
C ASP A 167 -23.07 26.97 1.31
N LYS A 168 -22.87 27.34 0.04
CA LYS A 168 -21.57 27.55 -0.59
C LYS A 168 -20.90 28.88 -0.23
N ALA A 169 -21.68 29.94 0.03
CA ALA A 169 -21.15 31.28 0.18
C ALA A 169 -20.12 31.41 1.30
N PHE A 170 -20.26 30.66 2.38
CA PHE A 170 -19.30 30.65 3.48
C PHE A 170 -18.03 29.82 3.10
N VAL A 171 -18.22 28.67 2.48
CA VAL A 171 -17.13 27.79 2.03
C VAL A 171 -16.29 28.48 0.97
N GLU A 172 -16.94 28.98 -0.09
CA GLU A 172 -16.28 29.72 -1.17
C GLU A 172 -15.59 30.99 -0.67
N GLY A 173 -16.22 31.69 0.29
CA GLY A 173 -15.65 32.88 0.92
C GLY A 173 -14.38 32.58 1.72
N SER A 174 -14.41 31.60 2.60
CA SER A 174 -13.28 31.21 3.45
C SER A 174 -12.12 30.62 2.65
N ILE A 175 -12.39 29.68 1.77
CA ILE A 175 -11.40 29.01 0.91
C ILE A 175 -10.80 30.01 -0.07
N GLY A 176 -11.63 30.87 -0.69
CA GLY A 176 -11.17 31.91 -1.59
C GLY A 176 -10.26 32.93 -0.92
N VAL A 177 -10.53 33.28 0.34
CA VAL A 177 -9.68 34.23 1.11
C VAL A 177 -8.32 33.61 1.40
N VAL A 178 -8.28 32.33 1.85
CA VAL A 178 -7.01 31.62 2.13
C VAL A 178 -6.17 31.48 0.86
N SER A 179 -6.74 30.94 -0.20
CA SER A 179 -6.02 30.69 -1.44
C SER A 179 -5.51 31.97 -2.10
N THR A 180 -6.34 33.02 -2.14
CA THR A 180 -5.94 34.31 -2.69
C THR A 180 -4.82 34.92 -1.86
N TRP A 181 -4.90 34.88 -0.52
CA TRP A 181 -3.86 35.42 0.34
C TRP A 181 -2.52 34.70 0.16
N ILE A 182 -2.51 33.37 0.14
CA ILE A 182 -1.30 32.55 -0.05
C ILE A 182 -0.69 32.82 -1.42
N LEU A 183 -1.50 32.77 -2.49
CA LEU A 183 -1.01 33.01 -3.85
C LEU A 183 -0.48 34.45 -4.02
N ALA A 184 -1.15 35.44 -3.42
CA ALA A 184 -0.68 36.83 -3.43
C ALA A 184 0.65 36.99 -2.69
N ALA A 185 0.84 36.33 -1.56
CA ALA A 185 2.08 36.34 -0.80
C ALA A 185 3.26 35.73 -1.59
N LEU A 186 2.99 34.70 -2.39
CA LEU A 186 3.98 33.95 -3.15
C LEU A 186 4.14 34.42 -4.62
N ARG A 187 3.39 35.42 -5.08
CA ARG A 187 3.29 35.85 -6.49
C ARG A 187 4.62 36.17 -7.20
N ASN A 188 5.62 36.62 -6.42
CA ASN A 188 6.92 37.04 -6.95
C ASN A 188 8.01 35.94 -6.82
N ARG A 189 7.65 34.76 -6.29
CA ARG A 189 8.57 33.62 -6.17
C ARG A 189 8.35 32.67 -7.33
N GLN A 190 9.44 32.08 -7.82
CA GLN A 190 9.44 30.99 -8.78
C GLN A 190 9.81 29.72 -8.04
N PHE A 191 9.16 28.61 -8.36
CA PHE A 191 9.34 27.33 -7.72
C PHE A 191 9.74 26.29 -8.78
N LEU A 192 10.74 25.48 -8.47
CA LEU A 192 11.28 24.43 -9.35
C LEU A 192 10.79 23.05 -8.95
N SER A 193 10.18 22.91 -7.77
CA SER A 193 9.61 21.65 -7.29
C SER A 193 8.33 21.87 -6.47
N LEU A 194 7.53 20.80 -6.37
CA LEU A 194 6.33 20.80 -5.53
C LEU A 194 6.68 20.96 -4.05
N ASP A 195 7.76 20.35 -3.60
CA ASP A 195 8.22 20.44 -2.21
C ASP A 195 8.66 21.87 -1.84
N GLU A 196 9.31 22.56 -2.77
CA GLU A 196 9.71 23.95 -2.58
C GLU A 196 8.47 24.86 -2.45
N LEU A 197 7.48 24.65 -3.33
CA LEU A 197 6.21 25.37 -3.26
C LEU A 197 5.48 25.09 -1.94
N ASN A 198 5.36 23.85 -1.52
CA ASN A 198 4.68 23.46 -0.29
C ASN A 198 5.38 24.02 0.96
N ARG A 199 6.71 23.99 1.02
CA ARG A 199 7.46 24.65 2.09
C ARG A 199 7.15 26.15 2.16
N ALA A 200 7.14 26.83 1.01
CA ALA A 200 6.81 28.24 0.97
C ALA A 200 5.37 28.56 1.38
N ILE A 201 4.41 27.68 1.06
CA ILE A 201 3.03 27.75 1.52
C ILE A 201 2.99 27.63 3.05
N TRP A 202 3.65 26.61 3.60
CA TRP A 202 3.66 26.34 5.04
C TRP A 202 4.44 27.39 5.86
N GLU A 203 5.42 28.08 5.26
CA GLU A 203 6.05 29.26 5.86
C GLU A 203 5.06 30.43 5.99
N LYS A 204 4.11 30.55 5.05
CA LYS A 204 3.15 31.66 5.02
C LYS A 204 1.82 31.36 5.73
N LEU A 205 1.50 30.11 5.91
CA LEU A 205 0.24 29.68 6.54
C LEU A 205 0.10 30.16 7.99
N PRO A 206 1.14 30.14 8.85
CA PRO A 206 1.10 30.77 10.17
C PRO A 206 0.79 32.26 10.14
N ASP A 207 1.39 33.02 9.20
CA ASP A 207 1.12 34.43 9.05
C ASP A 207 -0.39 34.70 8.80
N PHE A 208 -1.04 33.83 8.01
CA PHE A 208 -2.48 33.90 7.77
C PHE A 208 -3.29 33.56 9.02
N ASN A 209 -2.93 32.46 9.70
CA ASN A 209 -3.69 31.96 10.84
C ASN A 209 -3.55 32.86 12.11
N HIS A 210 -2.40 33.51 12.30
CA HIS A 210 -2.16 34.41 13.42
C HIS A 210 -2.58 35.85 13.13
N LYS A 211 -3.02 36.17 11.90
CA LYS A 211 -3.47 37.52 11.57
C LYS A 211 -4.67 37.93 12.43
N PRO A 212 -4.59 39.07 13.14
CA PRO A 212 -5.71 39.58 13.96
C PRO A 212 -7.00 39.74 13.15
N PHE A 213 -8.13 39.44 13.76
CA PHE A 213 -9.43 39.72 13.17
C PHE A 213 -9.68 41.22 13.07
N GLN A 214 -10.43 41.64 12.04
CA GLN A 214 -10.77 43.05 11.85
C GLN A 214 -11.95 43.53 12.72
N LYS A 215 -12.86 42.63 13.13
CA LYS A 215 -14.13 42.94 13.75
C LYS A 215 -14.31 42.33 15.15
N LYS A 216 -13.39 41.53 15.61
CA LYS A 216 -13.39 40.93 16.94
C LYS A 216 -11.94 40.79 17.42
N ASP A 217 -11.76 40.68 18.74
CA ASP A 217 -10.46 40.40 19.34
C ASP A 217 -9.98 38.99 19.00
N GLY A 218 -8.66 38.80 19.02
CA GLY A 218 -8.02 37.51 18.75
C GLY A 218 -7.67 37.26 17.27
N SER A 219 -7.38 36.03 16.97
CA SER A 219 -6.98 35.53 15.65
C SER A 219 -7.57 34.14 15.40
N ARG A 220 -7.44 33.63 14.18
CA ARG A 220 -7.83 32.25 13.87
C ARG A 220 -7.10 31.24 14.75
N ALA A 221 -5.82 31.47 15.00
CA ALA A 221 -5.02 30.62 15.86
C ALA A 221 -5.47 30.61 17.31
N SER A 222 -5.88 31.81 17.88
CA SER A 222 -6.39 31.85 19.25
C SER A 222 -7.71 31.08 19.39
N ASP A 223 -8.62 31.25 18.45
CA ASP A 223 -9.90 30.53 18.46
C ASP A 223 -9.69 29.01 18.23
N PHE A 224 -8.67 28.63 17.46
CA PHE A 224 -8.32 27.22 17.23
C PHE A 224 -7.81 26.54 18.51
N GLU A 225 -7.07 27.23 19.38
CA GLU A 225 -6.64 26.65 20.65
C GLU A 225 -7.82 26.18 21.52
N GLU A 226 -8.94 26.91 21.47
CA GLU A 226 -10.18 26.49 22.11
C GLU A 226 -10.85 25.34 21.34
N GLU A 227 -10.92 25.45 20.02
CA GLU A 227 -11.57 24.48 19.15
C GLU A 227 -10.87 23.10 19.19
N LYS A 228 -9.55 23.09 19.28
CA LYS A 228 -8.71 21.89 19.30
C LYS A 228 -9.09 20.89 20.41
N LEU A 229 -9.59 21.38 21.53
CA LEU A 229 -10.02 20.54 22.65
C LEU A 229 -11.22 19.63 22.32
N PHE A 230 -11.98 19.96 21.29
CA PHE A 230 -13.18 19.24 20.87
C PHE A 230 -12.94 18.32 19.65
N LEU A 231 -11.75 18.33 19.05
CA LEU A 231 -11.40 17.42 17.97
C LEU A 231 -11.38 15.97 18.46
N LEU A 232 -11.82 15.07 17.63
CA LEU A 232 -11.66 13.63 17.86
C LEU A 232 -10.17 13.26 17.75
N PRO A 233 -9.68 12.28 18.54
CA PRO A 233 -8.30 11.85 18.47
C PRO A 233 -7.99 11.24 17.11
N LEU A 234 -6.76 11.43 16.66
CA LEU A 234 -6.24 10.74 15.46
C LEU A 234 -6.14 9.23 15.72
N PRO A 235 -6.43 8.39 14.74
CA PRO A 235 -6.11 6.98 14.81
C PRO A 235 -4.59 6.77 14.91
N PRO A 236 -4.11 5.65 15.51
CA PRO A 236 -2.69 5.40 15.72
C PRO A 236 -1.89 5.33 14.41
N ASN A 237 -2.51 4.92 13.31
CA ASN A 237 -1.89 4.89 11.99
C ASN A 237 -2.67 5.81 11.04
N PRO A 238 -1.99 6.57 10.16
CA PRO A 238 -2.66 7.34 9.13
C PRO A 238 -3.36 6.42 8.13
N PHE A 239 -4.42 6.92 7.50
CA PHE A 239 -5.09 6.19 6.43
C PHE A 239 -4.18 6.07 5.20
N GLU A 240 -4.03 4.85 4.70
CA GLU A 240 -3.36 4.56 3.43
C GLU A 240 -4.39 4.20 2.36
N LEU A 241 -4.33 4.93 1.23
CA LEU A 241 -5.18 4.63 0.09
C LEU A 241 -4.85 3.23 -0.45
N ALA A 242 -5.87 2.40 -0.57
CA ALA A 242 -5.73 1.06 -1.09
C ALA A 242 -6.32 0.93 -2.50
N GLU A 243 -5.62 0.22 -3.36
CA GLU A 243 -6.14 -0.26 -4.64
C GLU A 243 -6.68 -1.68 -4.46
N TRP A 244 -7.89 -1.93 -4.93
CA TRP A 244 -8.49 -3.26 -4.89
C TRP A 244 -8.35 -3.94 -6.25
N LYS A 245 -7.77 -5.13 -6.24
CA LYS A 245 -7.67 -6.03 -7.41
C LYS A 245 -8.28 -7.38 -7.08
N THR A 246 -8.59 -8.17 -8.09
CA THR A 246 -8.99 -9.56 -7.91
C THR A 246 -7.97 -10.47 -8.56
N ALA A 247 -7.60 -11.55 -7.89
CA ALA A 247 -6.67 -12.53 -8.39
C ALA A 247 -7.19 -13.96 -8.16
N THR A 248 -6.71 -14.91 -8.96
CA THR A 248 -7.00 -16.33 -8.73
C THR A 248 -5.77 -17.01 -8.15
N VAL A 249 -5.95 -17.75 -7.07
CA VAL A 249 -4.86 -18.50 -6.43
C VAL A 249 -4.41 -19.65 -7.33
N GLN A 250 -3.15 -19.65 -7.69
CA GLN A 250 -2.54 -20.65 -8.56
C GLN A 250 -2.28 -21.97 -7.81
N TYR A 251 -1.91 -23.03 -8.55
CA TYR A 251 -1.61 -24.34 -7.95
C TYR A 251 -0.42 -24.34 -6.98
N ASN A 252 0.47 -23.37 -7.12
CA ASN A 252 1.59 -23.16 -6.22
C ASN A 252 1.22 -22.32 -5.00
N TYR A 253 -0.10 -22.20 -4.70
CA TYR A 253 -0.66 -21.37 -3.61
C TYR A 253 -0.22 -19.90 -3.62
N HIS A 254 0.08 -19.34 -4.79
CA HIS A 254 0.40 -17.91 -4.94
C HIS A 254 -0.63 -17.20 -5.82
N ILE A 255 -0.80 -15.93 -5.57
CA ILE A 255 -1.41 -14.98 -6.50
C ILE A 255 -0.31 -14.15 -7.15
N SER A 256 -0.55 -13.71 -8.38
CA SER A 256 0.34 -12.77 -9.07
C SER A 256 -0.31 -11.40 -9.12
N VAL A 257 0.32 -10.40 -8.54
CA VAL A 257 -0.12 -9.00 -8.52
C VAL A 257 1.08 -8.11 -8.82
N ASP A 258 0.91 -7.20 -9.78
CA ASP A 258 1.96 -6.27 -10.25
C ASP A 258 3.31 -6.96 -10.55
N ARG A 259 3.23 -8.14 -11.17
CA ARG A 259 4.37 -9.01 -11.52
C ARG A 259 5.14 -9.59 -10.32
N MET A 260 4.57 -9.54 -9.12
CA MET A 260 5.10 -10.17 -7.91
C MET A 260 4.16 -11.29 -7.46
N ASN A 261 4.68 -12.27 -6.75
CA ASN A 261 3.94 -13.45 -6.32
C ASN A 261 3.86 -13.50 -4.79
N TYR A 262 2.64 -13.60 -4.28
CA TYR A 262 2.34 -13.61 -2.84
C TYR A 262 1.59 -14.89 -2.47
N SER A 263 2.03 -15.57 -1.43
CA SER A 263 1.41 -16.82 -1.01
C SER A 263 0.08 -16.60 -0.30
N VAL A 264 -0.80 -17.57 -0.46
CA VAL A 264 -2.11 -17.65 0.18
C VAL A 264 -2.23 -19.06 0.76
N PRO A 265 -2.91 -19.31 1.88
CA PRO A 265 -3.08 -20.67 2.37
C PRO A 265 -3.54 -21.62 1.28
N TYR A 266 -2.91 -22.79 1.19
CA TYR A 266 -3.09 -23.77 0.10
C TYR A 266 -4.54 -24.22 -0.08
N GLU A 267 -5.38 -24.08 0.95
CA GLU A 267 -6.80 -24.39 0.91
C GLU A 267 -7.60 -23.53 -0.09
N TYR A 268 -7.07 -22.34 -0.43
CA TYR A 268 -7.70 -21.41 -1.38
C TYR A 268 -7.23 -21.60 -2.83
N ILE A 269 -6.48 -22.66 -3.14
CA ILE A 269 -6.07 -22.97 -4.52
C ILE A 269 -7.29 -22.96 -5.46
N LYS A 270 -7.16 -22.28 -6.62
CA LYS A 270 -8.21 -22.03 -7.62
C LYS A 270 -9.36 -21.12 -7.18
N GLN A 271 -9.38 -20.67 -5.95
CA GLN A 271 -10.37 -19.67 -5.51
C GLN A 271 -9.99 -18.27 -6.02
N LYS A 272 -11.01 -17.46 -6.25
CA LYS A 272 -10.87 -16.05 -6.58
C LYS A 272 -10.85 -15.27 -5.27
N VAL A 273 -9.82 -14.45 -5.08
CA VAL A 273 -9.58 -13.65 -3.89
C VAL A 273 -9.54 -12.17 -4.23
N ASP A 274 -9.95 -11.33 -3.29
CA ASP A 274 -9.80 -9.89 -3.38
C ASP A 274 -8.47 -9.48 -2.75
N VAL A 275 -7.75 -8.61 -3.43
CA VAL A 275 -6.42 -8.14 -3.03
C VAL A 275 -6.47 -6.66 -2.78
N ARG A 276 -6.19 -6.25 -1.55
CA ARG A 276 -6.05 -4.86 -1.13
C ARG A 276 -4.57 -4.47 -1.15
N LEU A 277 -4.22 -3.52 -1.99
CA LEU A 277 -2.86 -3.04 -2.19
C LEU A 277 -2.73 -1.66 -1.53
N THR A 278 -1.83 -1.54 -0.57
CA THR A 278 -1.42 -0.25 -0.01
C THR A 278 0.02 0.08 -0.44
N GLY A 279 0.52 1.25 -0.11
CA GLY A 279 1.92 1.61 -0.40
C GLY A 279 2.95 0.70 0.27
N SER A 280 2.59 0.00 1.35
CA SER A 280 3.49 -0.81 2.18
C SER A 280 3.15 -2.29 2.22
N ALA A 281 1.90 -2.67 1.97
CA ALA A 281 1.40 -4.03 2.20
C ALA A 281 0.47 -4.53 1.08
N VAL A 282 0.44 -5.86 0.95
CA VAL A 282 -0.50 -6.61 0.12
C VAL A 282 -1.33 -7.49 1.04
N GLU A 283 -2.61 -7.17 1.18
CA GLU A 283 -3.56 -7.92 2.00
C GLU A 283 -4.52 -8.70 1.10
N ILE A 284 -4.75 -9.95 1.41
CA ILE A 284 -5.55 -10.86 0.59
C ILE A 284 -6.77 -11.29 1.37
N TYR A 285 -7.94 -11.15 0.75
CA TYR A 285 -9.24 -11.41 1.36
C TYR A 285 -10.01 -12.47 0.58
N PHE A 286 -10.67 -13.36 1.30
CA PHE A 286 -11.62 -14.31 0.75
C PHE A 286 -12.97 -14.14 1.46
N CYS A 287 -14.04 -13.86 0.70
CA CYS A 287 -15.37 -13.58 1.23
C CYS A 287 -15.38 -12.53 2.36
N GLY A 288 -14.60 -11.46 2.21
CA GLY A 288 -14.50 -10.37 3.19
C GLY A 288 -13.60 -10.65 4.40
N THR A 289 -13.05 -11.85 4.54
CA THR A 289 -12.12 -12.21 5.62
C THR A 289 -10.68 -12.15 5.12
N ARG A 290 -9.79 -11.48 5.84
CA ARG A 290 -8.36 -11.43 5.51
C ARG A 290 -7.72 -12.80 5.77
N VAL A 291 -7.17 -13.41 4.72
CA VAL A 291 -6.56 -14.76 4.73
C VAL A 291 -5.04 -14.72 4.66
N ALA A 292 -4.45 -13.61 4.16
CA ALA A 292 -3.01 -13.43 4.12
C ALA A 292 -2.64 -11.94 4.13
N SER A 293 -1.43 -11.62 4.59
CA SER A 293 -0.84 -10.28 4.55
C SER A 293 0.66 -10.40 4.28
N HIS A 294 1.16 -9.60 3.35
CA HIS A 294 2.56 -9.56 2.96
C HIS A 294 3.05 -8.13 2.88
N LEU A 295 4.34 -7.92 3.07
CA LEU A 295 4.99 -6.67 2.72
C LEU A 295 5.04 -6.55 1.18
N TRP A 296 4.86 -5.32 0.69
CA TRP A 296 4.99 -5.05 -0.73
C TRP A 296 6.41 -5.36 -1.22
N LEU A 297 6.53 -6.16 -2.27
CA LEU A 297 7.81 -6.48 -2.90
C LEU A 297 8.19 -5.41 -3.92
N TYR A 298 9.43 -4.95 -3.84
CA TYR A 298 10.00 -3.99 -4.78
C TYR A 298 11.16 -4.61 -5.55
N GLY A 299 11.42 -4.12 -6.76
CA GLY A 299 12.59 -4.48 -7.54
C GLY A 299 12.28 -5.36 -8.73
N ARG A 300 13.03 -6.45 -8.93
CA ARG A 300 12.90 -7.31 -10.12
C ARG A 300 11.56 -8.03 -10.15
N PRO A 301 10.88 -8.10 -11.32
CA PRO A 301 9.65 -8.86 -11.46
C PRO A 301 9.82 -10.35 -11.10
N ASN A 302 8.70 -11.01 -10.80
CA ASN A 302 8.62 -12.43 -10.48
C ASN A 302 9.29 -12.86 -9.17
N GLN A 303 9.46 -11.94 -8.22
CA GLN A 303 9.83 -12.33 -6.86
C GLN A 303 8.66 -13.00 -6.15
N TYR A 304 9.00 -13.80 -5.13
CA TYR A 304 8.03 -14.53 -4.31
C TYR A 304 8.13 -14.12 -2.85
N SER A 305 6.98 -13.82 -2.25
CA SER A 305 6.81 -13.72 -0.80
C SER A 305 6.00 -14.93 -0.35
N THR A 306 6.66 -15.89 0.28
CA THR A 306 6.05 -17.15 0.68
C THR A 306 6.12 -17.30 2.20
N LEU A 307 4.98 -17.49 2.83
CA LEU A 307 4.86 -17.82 4.24
C LEU A 307 4.78 -19.35 4.40
N GLU A 308 5.53 -19.91 5.35
CA GLU A 308 5.56 -21.36 5.58
C GLU A 308 4.19 -21.91 6.02
N GLU A 309 3.42 -21.13 6.77
CA GLU A 309 2.06 -21.47 7.21
C GLU A 309 1.04 -21.61 6.06
N HIS A 310 1.35 -21.05 4.88
CA HIS A 310 0.51 -21.16 3.68
C HIS A 310 0.74 -22.43 2.88
N MET A 311 1.79 -23.18 3.20
CA MET A 311 2.17 -24.37 2.46
C MET A 311 1.34 -25.59 2.85
N SER A 312 1.17 -26.51 1.92
CA SER A 312 0.61 -27.83 2.25
C SER A 312 1.56 -28.60 3.19
N PRO A 313 1.03 -29.48 4.07
CA PRO A 313 1.86 -30.28 4.98
C PRO A 313 2.98 -31.05 4.28
N GLU A 314 2.74 -31.50 3.05
CA GLU A 314 3.75 -32.19 2.24
C GLU A 314 4.90 -31.28 1.82
N HIS A 315 4.60 -30.03 1.43
CA HIS A 315 5.61 -29.06 1.05
C HIS A 315 6.39 -28.54 2.26
N THR A 316 5.72 -28.32 3.39
CA THR A 316 6.38 -27.94 4.64
C THR A 316 7.32 -29.08 5.10
N ALA A 317 6.88 -30.32 5.03
CA ALA A 317 7.72 -31.46 5.32
C ALA A 317 8.95 -31.50 4.37
N TYR A 318 8.77 -31.19 3.07
CA TYR A 318 9.87 -31.18 2.10
C TYR A 318 10.91 -30.07 2.41
N LEU A 319 10.47 -28.87 2.79
CA LEU A 319 11.37 -27.77 3.16
C LEU A 319 12.12 -28.01 4.48
N GLN A 320 11.54 -28.77 5.39
CA GLN A 320 12.19 -29.17 6.63
C GLN A 320 13.30 -30.23 6.42
N TRP A 321 13.39 -30.80 5.20
CA TRP A 321 14.48 -31.69 4.84
C TRP A 321 15.71 -30.88 4.46
N ASN A 322 16.58 -30.65 5.44
CA ASN A 322 17.89 -30.05 5.26
C ASN A 322 18.98 -31.04 5.74
N SER A 323 20.24 -30.80 5.37
CA SER A 323 21.38 -31.63 5.76
C SER A 323 21.49 -31.78 7.28
N GLU A 324 21.19 -30.74 8.05
CA GLU A 324 21.24 -30.78 9.52
C GLU A 324 20.22 -31.74 10.12
N ARG A 325 19.01 -31.80 9.55
CA ARG A 325 17.97 -32.72 10.02
C ARG A 325 18.36 -34.17 9.73
N PHE A 326 18.91 -34.44 8.54
CA PHE A 326 19.46 -35.75 8.23
C PHE A 326 20.57 -36.14 9.21
N LEU A 327 21.51 -35.25 9.46
CA LEU A 327 22.61 -35.48 10.40
C LEU A 327 22.13 -35.71 11.84
N ARG A 328 21.15 -34.93 12.30
CA ARG A 328 20.51 -35.13 13.61
C ARG A 328 19.79 -36.49 13.71
N TRP A 329 19.04 -36.87 12.67
CA TRP A 329 18.36 -38.16 12.68
C TRP A 329 19.36 -39.30 12.67
N VAL A 330 20.41 -39.24 11.85
CA VAL A 330 21.44 -40.29 11.79
C VAL A 330 22.24 -40.39 13.09
N SER A 331 22.46 -39.31 13.80
CA SER A 331 23.17 -39.36 15.10
C SER A 331 22.41 -40.18 16.16
N SER A 332 21.08 -40.35 16.00
CA SER A 332 20.31 -41.29 16.84
C SER A 332 20.39 -42.74 16.40
N ILE A 333 20.96 -43.03 15.21
CA ILE A 333 21.13 -44.38 14.65
C ILE A 333 22.54 -44.89 14.93
N GLY A 334 23.58 -44.16 14.51
CA GLY A 334 24.96 -44.52 14.73
C GLY A 334 25.96 -43.74 13.88
N GLU A 335 27.25 -43.83 14.25
CA GLU A 335 28.32 -43.06 13.58
C GLU A 335 28.60 -43.49 12.15
N ASN A 336 28.50 -44.77 11.85
CA ASN A 336 28.74 -45.31 10.52
C ASN A 336 27.64 -44.93 9.54
N THR A 337 26.38 -44.93 10.01
CA THR A 337 25.25 -44.46 9.21
C THR A 337 25.40 -42.94 8.96
N ALA A 338 25.89 -42.17 9.97
CA ALA A 338 26.20 -40.74 9.80
C ALA A 338 27.31 -40.49 8.77
N ALA A 339 28.36 -41.37 8.74
CA ALA A 339 29.41 -41.27 7.75
C ALA A 339 28.87 -41.50 6.32
N VAL A 340 28.04 -42.55 6.12
CA VAL A 340 27.41 -42.82 4.82
C VAL A 340 26.50 -41.68 4.35
N VAL A 341 25.71 -41.09 5.26
CA VAL A 341 24.85 -39.92 4.94
C VAL A 341 25.70 -38.72 4.53
N ARG A 342 26.79 -38.41 5.24
CA ARG A 342 27.73 -37.37 4.81
C ARG A 342 28.26 -37.60 3.41
N VAL A 343 28.63 -38.86 3.07
CA VAL A 343 29.04 -39.18 1.71
C VAL A 343 27.92 -38.88 0.68
N PHE A 344 26.67 -39.23 0.98
CA PHE A 344 25.55 -38.95 0.07
C PHE A 344 25.31 -37.42 -0.10
N LEU A 345 25.46 -36.64 0.94
CA LEU A 345 25.31 -35.20 0.89
C LEU A 345 26.45 -34.52 0.11
N THR A 346 27.68 -35.04 0.22
CA THR A 346 28.88 -34.48 -0.45
C THR A 346 29.12 -35.03 -1.85
N ALA A 347 28.47 -36.13 -2.22
CA ALA A 347 28.67 -36.80 -3.54
C ALA A 347 28.18 -35.95 -4.72
N HIS A 348 27.33 -34.96 -4.50
CA HIS A 348 26.70 -34.13 -5.53
C HIS A 348 27.09 -32.69 -5.39
N LYS A 349 27.12 -31.95 -6.51
CA LYS A 349 27.39 -30.51 -6.58
C LYS A 349 26.34 -29.69 -5.81
N VAL A 350 25.14 -30.24 -5.65
CA VAL A 350 23.99 -29.67 -4.92
C VAL A 350 23.50 -30.71 -3.92
N GLU A 351 23.57 -30.42 -2.63
CA GLU A 351 23.22 -31.33 -1.53
C GLU A 351 21.82 -31.94 -1.66
N GLN A 352 20.86 -31.20 -2.20
CA GLN A 352 19.47 -31.62 -2.37
C GLN A 352 19.36 -32.90 -3.28
N GLN A 353 20.33 -33.14 -4.17
CA GLN A 353 20.36 -34.35 -4.99
C GLN A 353 20.62 -35.63 -4.15
N GLY A 354 21.31 -35.45 -3.01
CA GLY A 354 21.57 -36.54 -2.06
C GLY A 354 20.37 -36.87 -1.15
N TYR A 355 19.41 -35.96 -0.97
CA TYR A 355 18.34 -36.12 0.00
C TYR A 355 17.46 -37.34 -0.21
N LYS A 356 17.18 -37.72 -1.49
CA LYS A 356 16.44 -38.94 -1.81
C LYS A 356 17.18 -40.22 -1.36
N SER A 357 18.50 -40.24 -1.53
CA SER A 357 19.33 -41.36 -1.08
C SER A 357 19.42 -41.44 0.44
N CYS A 358 19.54 -40.30 1.10
CA CYS A 358 19.52 -40.20 2.58
C CYS A 358 18.18 -40.71 3.15
N MET A 359 17.06 -40.26 2.58
CA MET A 359 15.72 -40.73 2.97
C MET A 359 15.55 -42.25 2.77
N ALA A 360 15.96 -42.72 1.61
CA ALA A 360 15.84 -44.14 1.32
C ALA A 360 16.72 -45.00 2.23
N LEU A 361 17.92 -44.52 2.60
CA LEU A 361 18.77 -45.17 3.60
C LEU A 361 18.13 -45.23 4.98
N LEU A 362 17.59 -44.09 5.44
CA LEU A 362 16.99 -44.02 6.77
C LEU A 362 15.72 -44.85 6.90
N LYS A 363 14.90 -44.96 5.84
CA LYS A 363 13.73 -45.84 5.81
C LYS A 363 14.09 -47.32 5.93
N LEU A 364 15.35 -47.72 5.68
CA LEU A 364 15.78 -49.09 5.91
C LEU A 364 15.82 -49.47 7.38
N SER A 365 15.98 -48.49 8.29
CA SER A 365 15.90 -48.75 9.73
C SER A 365 14.53 -49.25 10.16
N ASP A 366 13.46 -48.86 9.45
CA ASP A 366 12.09 -49.29 9.74
C ASP A 366 11.87 -50.78 9.35
N HIS A 367 12.63 -51.30 8.34
CA HIS A 367 12.51 -52.64 7.84
C HIS A 367 13.51 -53.63 8.48
N TYR A 368 14.74 -53.18 8.77
CA TYR A 368 15.85 -54.06 9.17
C TYR A 368 16.32 -53.84 10.62
N SER A 369 15.82 -52.87 11.33
CA SER A 369 16.26 -52.36 12.62
C SER A 369 17.48 -51.42 12.56
N VAL A 370 17.57 -50.53 13.55
CA VAL A 370 18.65 -49.54 13.69
C VAL A 370 20.03 -50.18 13.78
N VAL A 371 20.16 -51.26 14.56
CA VAL A 371 21.44 -51.99 14.77
C VAL A 371 21.94 -52.61 13.47
N ARG A 372 21.07 -53.28 12.74
CA ARG A 372 21.42 -53.91 11.44
C ARG A 372 21.82 -52.88 10.39
N LEU A 373 21.14 -51.72 10.36
CA LEU A 373 21.49 -50.65 9.45
C LEU A 373 22.88 -50.06 9.76
N GLU A 374 23.20 -49.89 11.04
CA GLU A 374 24.50 -49.39 11.49
C GLU A 374 25.62 -50.36 11.13
N ASP A 375 25.44 -51.67 11.37
CA ASP A 375 26.40 -52.72 11.02
C ASP A 375 26.59 -52.85 9.49
N ALA A 376 25.51 -52.73 8.73
CA ALA A 376 25.57 -52.71 7.28
C ALA A 376 26.32 -51.48 6.73
N CYS A 377 26.11 -50.29 7.33
CA CYS A 377 26.84 -49.08 6.98
C CYS A 377 28.31 -49.19 7.34
N ARG A 378 28.66 -49.76 8.51
CA ARG A 378 30.03 -50.06 8.92
C ARG A 378 30.71 -50.96 7.88
N LYS A 379 30.07 -52.06 7.51
CA LYS A 379 30.60 -53.02 6.55
C LYS A 379 30.72 -52.42 5.13
N ALA A 380 29.79 -51.58 4.71
CA ALA A 380 29.86 -50.87 3.45
C ALA A 380 31.07 -49.91 3.38
N LEU A 381 31.39 -49.24 4.47
CA LEU A 381 32.55 -48.33 4.60
C LEU A 381 33.88 -49.10 4.61
N THR A 382 33.93 -50.35 5.07
CA THR A 382 35.15 -51.18 4.94
C THR A 382 35.43 -51.60 3.51
N PHE A 383 34.41 -51.77 2.65
CA PHE A 383 34.58 -52.12 1.24
C PHE A 383 34.90 -50.89 0.36
N THR A 384 34.36 -49.73 0.67
CA THR A 384 34.58 -48.53 -0.13
C THR A 384 34.40 -47.28 0.71
N PRO A 385 35.27 -46.26 0.55
CA PRO A 385 35.10 -44.99 1.24
C PRO A 385 33.87 -44.16 0.78
N SER A 386 33.27 -44.56 -0.36
CA SER A 386 32.09 -43.92 -0.94
C SER A 386 31.01 -44.94 -1.25
N PRO A 387 30.34 -45.54 -0.24
CA PRO A 387 29.29 -46.53 -0.45
C PRO A 387 28.07 -45.92 -1.13
N SER A 388 27.39 -46.71 -1.96
CA SER A 388 26.11 -46.35 -2.56
C SER A 388 24.94 -46.92 -1.75
N LEU A 389 23.73 -46.34 -1.91
CA LEU A 389 22.51 -46.90 -1.31
C LEU A 389 22.32 -48.37 -1.69
N LYS A 390 22.64 -48.75 -2.97
CA LYS A 390 22.54 -50.13 -3.46
C LYS A 390 23.49 -51.06 -2.76
N SER A 391 24.71 -50.64 -2.41
CA SER A 391 25.66 -51.46 -1.68
C SER A 391 25.19 -51.77 -0.27
N VAL A 392 24.65 -50.77 0.45
CA VAL A 392 24.08 -50.99 1.78
C VAL A 392 22.86 -51.92 1.73
N GLN A 393 21.98 -51.73 0.76
CA GLN A 393 20.83 -52.62 0.53
C GLN A 393 21.24 -54.05 0.21
N ALA A 394 22.31 -54.25 -0.57
CA ALA A 394 22.83 -55.59 -0.90
C ALA A 394 23.39 -56.30 0.34
N ILE A 395 24.11 -55.59 1.21
CA ILE A 395 24.64 -56.11 2.48
C ILE A 395 23.50 -56.56 3.40
N LEU A 396 22.45 -55.72 3.55
CA LEU A 396 21.28 -56.05 4.38
C LEU A 396 20.50 -57.26 3.83
N LYS A 397 20.31 -57.34 2.50
CA LYS A 397 19.60 -58.46 1.85
C LYS A 397 20.35 -59.79 1.90
N SER A 398 21.68 -59.73 1.84
CA SER A 398 22.53 -60.93 1.90
C SER A 398 22.92 -61.31 3.32
N GLU A 399 22.36 -60.61 4.33
CA GLU A 399 22.62 -60.83 5.78
C GLU A 399 24.12 -60.80 6.14
N GLN A 400 24.93 -60.13 5.31
CA GLN A 400 26.36 -59.97 5.58
C GLN A 400 26.63 -59.09 6.79
N ASP A 401 25.69 -58.22 7.16
CA ASP A 401 25.72 -57.39 8.38
C ASP A 401 25.77 -58.24 9.66
N LEU A 402 25.23 -59.47 9.65
CA LEU A 402 25.20 -60.41 10.76
C LEU A 402 26.48 -61.22 10.92
N LEU A 403 27.33 -61.26 9.90
CA LEU A 403 28.59 -61.99 9.95
C LEU A 403 29.62 -61.16 10.72
N GLN A 404 30.07 -61.63 11.88
CA GLN A 404 31.15 -61.00 12.63
C GLN A 404 32.40 -60.93 11.75
N THR A 405 32.94 -59.75 11.55
CA THR A 405 34.29 -59.56 11.01
C THR A 405 35.26 -59.95 12.11
N GLU A 406 35.82 -61.18 12.04
CA GLU A 406 37.06 -61.47 12.79
C GLU A 406 38.12 -60.45 12.26
N ASP A 407 38.79 -59.78 13.19
CA ASP A 407 39.93 -58.91 12.91
C ASP A 407 41.06 -59.79 12.31
N VAL A 408 41.03 -59.95 10.99
CA VAL A 408 42.19 -60.53 10.27
C VAL A 408 43.06 -59.33 9.87
N ASP A 409 44.16 -59.17 10.61
CA ASP A 409 45.26 -58.31 10.15
C ASP A 409 45.59 -58.68 8.72
N PRO A 410 45.68 -57.77 7.78
CA PRO A 410 46.01 -58.07 6.41
C PRO A 410 47.49 -58.43 6.31
N GLU A 411 47.78 -59.73 6.25
CA GLU A 411 49.11 -60.15 5.77
C GLU A 411 49.36 -59.56 4.35
N PRO A 412 50.55 -59.08 4.10
CA PRO A 412 50.91 -58.47 2.82
C PRO A 412 50.87 -59.55 1.72
N VAL A 413 49.83 -59.56 0.90
CA VAL A 413 49.74 -60.41 -0.28
C VAL A 413 50.82 -60.03 -1.27
N PRO A 414 51.76 -60.96 -1.68
CA PRO A 414 52.77 -60.67 -2.68
C PRO A 414 52.08 -60.43 -4.01
N GLN A 415 52.33 -59.24 -4.59
CA GLN A 415 51.86 -58.88 -5.92
C GLN A 415 52.39 -59.84 -6.96
N LYS A 416 51.59 -60.84 -7.35
CA LYS A 416 51.88 -61.67 -8.56
C LYS A 416 51.66 -60.74 -9.77
N ALA A 417 52.80 -60.48 -10.45
CA ALA A 417 52.80 -59.76 -11.71
C ALA A 417 51.87 -60.48 -12.70
N HIS A 418 50.76 -59.91 -13.03
CA HIS A 418 49.87 -60.46 -14.06
C HIS A 418 50.55 -60.37 -15.41
N ARG A 419 50.61 -61.53 -16.09
CA ARG A 419 51.30 -61.81 -17.39
C ARG A 419 50.85 -60.95 -18.57
N PHE A 420 49.83 -60.11 -18.34
CA PHE A 420 49.20 -59.17 -19.31
C PHE A 420 49.32 -57.68 -18.99
N THR A 421 49.98 -57.28 -17.91
CA THR A 421 50.25 -55.88 -17.64
C THR A 421 51.61 -55.45 -18.24
N ARG A 422 51.54 -54.64 -19.28
CA ARG A 422 52.71 -53.98 -19.88
C ARG A 422 53.21 -52.92 -18.95
N GLY A 423 54.44 -53.07 -18.40
CA GLY A 423 55.04 -52.13 -17.47
C GLY A 423 55.30 -50.75 -18.09
N ALA A 424 55.56 -49.76 -17.24
CA ALA A 424 55.74 -48.36 -17.61
C ALA A 424 56.86 -48.13 -18.66
N GLU A 425 57.78 -49.06 -18.80
CA GLU A 425 58.84 -49.00 -19.85
C GLU A 425 58.30 -49.21 -21.28
N TYR A 426 57.20 -49.86 -21.49
CA TYR A 426 56.63 -50.07 -22.84
C TYR A 426 56.14 -48.72 -23.45
N TYR A 427 55.75 -47.76 -22.65
CA TYR A 427 55.27 -46.45 -23.12
C TYR A 427 56.38 -45.38 -23.23
N ARG A 428 57.62 -45.69 -22.87
CA ARG A 428 58.76 -44.77 -22.96
C ARG A 428 59.44 -44.70 -24.33
N ARG A 429 59.08 -45.59 -25.31
CA ARG A 429 59.64 -45.53 -26.68
C ARG A 429 58.69 -44.81 -27.63
N GLY A 430 58.89 -43.55 -27.82
CA GLY A 430 58.21 -42.77 -28.86
C GLY A 430 58.43 -41.28 -28.76
N LYS A 431 59.68 -40.81 -28.74
CA LYS A 431 60.11 -39.52 -29.24
C LYS A 431 61.38 -39.66 -30.05
N LYS A 432 61.20 -39.79 -31.34
CA LYS A 432 62.12 -39.24 -32.34
C LYS A 432 61.31 -38.28 -33.20
#